data_88e369fd51000cc353f0865bcf8d5519
#
_entry.id   88e369fd51000cc353f0865bcf8d5519
#
_cell.length_a   1.000
_cell.length_b   1.000
_cell.length_c   1.000
_cell.angle_alpha   90.00
_cell.angle_beta   90.00
_cell.angle_gamma   90.00
#
_symmetry.space_group_name_H-M   'P 1'
#
loop_
_entity.id
_entity.type
_entity.pdbx_description
1 polymer ?
#
loop_
_entity_poly.entity_id
_entity_poly.type
_entity_poly.pdbx_seq_one_letter_code
_entity_poly.pdbx_strand_id
1 'polypeptide(L)'
;MANKIKISGSEPVKYGPHDFQLGDYVYAPVSLNDPSQGNQLAYIDQQDKEGCTIIFAQTDRTVYREYDDLYLVPITEEWFKENPQVFTPSDDMKPLEGNPSFSYQYKFTAKRFSCEYRIVVYELYYEDEEEYQRLCREGLNYFTCLDESRGKATIAQIAAMNPVSKIPGRYICKPTGVMQIVSIHDLQHFLRLCGCEELKVPQTLLEG
;
A
#
# COMPACT_ATOMS: atom_id res chain seq x y z
N MET A 1 -19.12 -3.22 -10.35
CA MET A 1 -18.01 -3.10 -11.33
C MET A 1 -16.76 -3.53 -10.61
N ALA A 2 -15.99 -4.46 -11.19
CA ALA A 2 -14.75 -4.91 -10.54
C ALA A 2 -13.78 -3.72 -10.47
N ASN A 3 -13.30 -3.42 -9.28
CA ASN A 3 -12.30 -2.37 -9.06
C ASN A 3 -10.98 -2.81 -9.70
N LYS A 4 -10.76 -2.38 -10.94
CA LYS A 4 -9.44 -2.55 -11.55
C LYS A 4 -8.52 -1.51 -10.97
N ILE A 5 -7.60 -1.95 -10.14
CA ILE A 5 -6.52 -1.12 -9.65
C ILE A 5 -5.46 -1.13 -10.73
N LYS A 6 -5.21 0.01 -11.36
CA LYS A 6 -4.14 0.18 -12.33
C LYS A 6 -2.97 0.91 -11.70
N ILE A 7 -1.77 0.49 -12.03
CA ILE A 7 -0.57 1.28 -11.75
C ILE A 7 -0.38 2.24 -12.93
N SER A 8 -0.33 3.54 -12.64
CA SER A 8 -0.19 4.54 -13.69
C SER A 8 1.20 4.50 -14.33
N GLY A 9 1.24 4.66 -15.65
CA GLY A 9 2.47 4.94 -16.38
C GLY A 9 3.06 3.81 -17.21
N SER A 10 2.46 2.63 -17.21
CA SER A 10 2.90 1.51 -18.06
C SER A 10 1.73 0.61 -18.47
N GLU A 11 1.98 -0.25 -19.45
CA GLU A 11 1.12 -1.41 -19.71
C GLU A 11 0.84 -2.16 -18.40
N PRO A 12 -0.33 -2.84 -18.29
CA PRO A 12 -0.65 -3.58 -17.08
C PRO A 12 0.53 -4.48 -16.70
N VAL A 13 1.09 -4.23 -15.52
CA VAL A 13 2.20 -5.03 -15.01
C VAL A 13 1.66 -6.44 -14.83
N LYS A 14 2.26 -7.39 -15.53
CA LYS A 14 1.97 -8.81 -15.32
C LYS A 14 2.71 -9.23 -14.08
N TYR A 15 1.95 -9.57 -13.06
CA TYR A 15 2.49 -10.16 -11.85
C TYR A 15 2.87 -11.63 -12.09
N GLY A 16 3.88 -12.07 -11.39
CA GLY A 16 4.36 -13.45 -11.43
C GLY A 16 4.76 -13.95 -10.03
N PRO A 17 5.26 -15.18 -9.93
CA PRO A 17 5.57 -15.81 -8.65
C PRO A 17 6.62 -15.06 -7.80
N HIS A 18 7.36 -14.14 -8.38
CA HIS A 18 8.40 -13.36 -7.69
C HIS A 18 7.87 -12.05 -7.10
N ASP A 19 6.69 -11.61 -7.51
CA ASP A 19 6.11 -10.33 -7.07
C ASP A 19 5.35 -10.46 -5.76
N PHE A 20 4.91 -11.67 -5.42
CA PHE A 20 4.15 -11.97 -4.22
C PHE A 20 4.87 -12.94 -3.29
N GLN A 21 4.53 -12.87 -2.02
CA GLN A 21 5.00 -13.77 -0.96
C GLN A 21 3.82 -14.40 -0.22
N LEU A 22 4.08 -15.50 0.48
CA LEU A 22 3.06 -16.10 1.35
C LEU A 22 2.62 -15.11 2.41
N GLY A 23 1.31 -15.02 2.63
CA GLY A 23 0.68 -14.09 3.56
C GLY A 23 0.44 -12.68 2.99
N ASP A 24 0.79 -12.42 1.72
CA ASP A 24 0.46 -11.14 1.09
C ASP A 24 -1.04 -10.99 0.89
N TYR A 25 -1.54 -9.78 1.19
CA TYR A 25 -2.92 -9.43 0.93
C TYR A 25 -3.11 -9.01 -0.52
N VAL A 26 -4.14 -9.57 -1.12
CA VAL A 26 -4.57 -9.32 -2.50
C VAL A 26 -6.08 -9.21 -2.56
N TYR A 27 -6.60 -8.51 -3.57
CA TYR A 27 -7.98 -8.69 -3.97
C TYR A 27 -8.06 -9.73 -5.07
N ALA A 28 -9.07 -10.59 -5.00
CA ALA A 28 -9.32 -11.60 -6.02
C ALA A 28 -10.82 -11.77 -6.26
N PRO A 29 -11.24 -12.14 -7.50
CA PRO A 29 -12.64 -12.40 -7.79
C PRO A 29 -13.15 -13.60 -6.97
N VAL A 30 -14.31 -13.43 -6.38
CA VAL A 30 -14.98 -14.51 -5.63
C VAL A 30 -15.30 -15.67 -6.55
N SER A 31 -15.70 -15.36 -7.78
CA SER A 31 -15.98 -16.32 -8.84
C SER A 31 -15.47 -15.81 -10.18
N LEU A 32 -14.73 -16.64 -10.90
CA LEU A 32 -14.28 -16.33 -12.27
C LEU A 32 -15.45 -16.38 -13.28
N ASN A 33 -16.48 -17.18 -12.97
CA ASN A 33 -17.64 -17.38 -13.84
C ASN A 33 -18.76 -16.38 -13.57
N ASP A 34 -18.71 -15.65 -12.46
CA ASP A 34 -19.73 -14.68 -12.06
C ASP A 34 -19.07 -13.38 -11.56
N PRO A 35 -18.73 -12.46 -12.46
CA PRO A 35 -18.11 -11.17 -12.09
C PRO A 35 -18.99 -10.28 -11.21
N SER A 36 -20.30 -10.57 -11.10
CA SER A 36 -21.22 -9.80 -10.26
C SER A 36 -20.93 -9.94 -8.76
N GLN A 37 -20.25 -11.02 -8.37
CA GLN A 37 -19.84 -11.25 -6.98
C GLN A 37 -18.67 -10.35 -6.54
N GLY A 38 -18.02 -9.65 -7.49
CA GLY A 38 -16.94 -8.73 -7.20
C GLY A 38 -15.64 -9.38 -6.72
N ASN A 39 -14.74 -8.54 -6.25
CA ASN A 39 -13.47 -8.94 -5.66
C ASN A 39 -13.56 -8.86 -4.14
N GLN A 40 -12.96 -9.82 -3.45
CA GLN A 40 -12.84 -9.82 -2.01
C GLN A 40 -11.36 -9.88 -1.59
N LEU A 41 -11.09 -9.37 -0.41
CA LEU A 41 -9.78 -9.44 0.20
C LEU A 41 -9.43 -10.90 0.54
N ALA A 42 -8.24 -11.29 0.17
CA ALA A 42 -7.68 -12.60 0.42
C ALA A 42 -6.20 -12.50 0.78
N TYR A 43 -5.63 -13.56 1.28
CA TYR A 43 -4.18 -13.67 1.46
C TYR A 43 -3.67 -14.93 0.77
N ILE A 44 -2.40 -14.88 0.36
CA ILE A 44 -1.74 -15.95 -0.37
C ILE A 44 -1.27 -17.03 0.63
N ASP A 45 -1.74 -18.25 0.44
CA ASP A 45 -1.39 -19.41 1.28
C ASP A 45 -0.31 -20.30 0.64
N GLN A 46 -0.40 -20.52 -0.67
CA GLN A 46 0.57 -21.33 -1.43
C GLN A 46 0.81 -20.71 -2.80
N GLN A 47 1.97 -20.98 -3.38
CA GLN A 47 2.36 -20.45 -4.68
C GLN A 47 2.99 -21.53 -5.56
N ASP A 48 2.75 -21.41 -6.85
CA ASP A 48 3.48 -22.15 -7.89
C ASP A 48 3.89 -21.22 -9.04
N LYS A 49 4.26 -21.77 -10.19
CA LYS A 49 4.74 -20.96 -11.33
C LYS A 49 3.63 -20.21 -12.07
N GLU A 50 2.41 -20.69 -11.98
CA GLU A 50 1.28 -20.20 -12.77
C GLU A 50 0.30 -19.35 -11.94
N GLY A 51 0.27 -19.58 -10.62
CA GLY A 51 -0.66 -18.89 -9.75
C GLY A 51 -0.44 -19.17 -8.27
N CYS A 52 -1.48 -19.02 -7.52
CA CYS A 52 -1.45 -19.21 -6.08
C CYS A 52 -2.78 -19.73 -5.53
N THR A 53 -2.69 -20.44 -4.42
CA THR A 53 -3.84 -20.72 -3.56
C THR A 53 -4.03 -19.53 -2.62
N ILE A 54 -5.22 -18.97 -2.61
CA ILE A 54 -5.58 -17.86 -1.75
C ILE A 54 -6.70 -18.27 -0.80
N ILE A 55 -6.74 -17.61 0.36
CA ILE A 55 -7.80 -17.76 1.35
C ILE A 55 -8.51 -16.42 1.51
N PHE A 56 -9.81 -16.37 1.26
CA PHE A 56 -10.60 -15.16 1.44
C PHE A 56 -10.75 -14.80 2.91
N ALA A 57 -10.38 -13.57 3.26
CA ALA A 57 -10.31 -13.11 4.65
C ALA A 57 -11.67 -13.08 5.38
N GLN A 58 -12.77 -12.94 4.65
CA GLN A 58 -14.12 -12.90 5.23
C GLN A 58 -14.74 -14.28 5.44
N THR A 59 -14.37 -15.26 4.64
CA THR A 59 -15.12 -16.55 4.54
C THR A 59 -14.25 -17.77 4.80
N ASP A 60 -12.93 -17.60 4.95
CA ASP A 60 -11.93 -18.67 5.02
C ASP A 60 -11.98 -19.66 3.84
N ARG A 61 -12.68 -19.27 2.78
CA ARG A 61 -12.79 -20.09 1.57
C ARG A 61 -11.47 -20.09 0.83
N THR A 62 -10.95 -21.27 0.54
CA THR A 62 -9.73 -21.49 -0.22
C THR A 62 -10.04 -21.68 -1.70
N VAL A 63 -9.33 -20.98 -2.57
CA VAL A 63 -9.42 -21.12 -4.04
C VAL A 63 -8.07 -20.93 -4.69
N TYR A 64 -7.90 -21.51 -5.89
CA TYR A 64 -6.75 -21.23 -6.74
C TYR A 64 -7.05 -20.07 -7.69
N ARG A 65 -6.06 -19.20 -7.93
CA ARG A 65 -6.11 -18.08 -8.86
C ARG A 65 -4.79 -17.97 -9.63
N GLU A 66 -4.88 -17.65 -10.91
CA GLU A 66 -3.70 -17.23 -11.67
C GLU A 66 -3.27 -15.83 -11.21
N TYR A 67 -2.00 -15.46 -11.40
CA TYR A 67 -1.50 -14.15 -10.98
C TYR A 67 -2.22 -13.00 -11.71
N ASP A 68 -2.65 -13.21 -12.95
CA ASP A 68 -3.40 -12.22 -13.73
C ASP A 68 -4.83 -11.96 -13.17
N ASP A 69 -5.32 -12.81 -12.28
CA ASP A 69 -6.62 -12.64 -11.60
C ASP A 69 -6.48 -11.89 -10.26
N LEU A 70 -5.26 -11.56 -9.84
CA LEU A 70 -5.02 -10.87 -8.60
C LEU A 70 -4.95 -9.36 -8.80
N TYR A 71 -5.43 -8.62 -7.80
CA TYR A 71 -5.39 -7.17 -7.79
C TYR A 71 -4.72 -6.66 -6.53
N LEU A 72 -4.03 -5.53 -6.65
CA LEU A 72 -3.38 -4.89 -5.53
C LEU A 72 -4.39 -4.37 -4.52
N VAL A 73 -4.05 -4.49 -3.25
CA VAL A 73 -4.81 -3.86 -2.17
C VAL A 73 -4.29 -2.43 -1.97
N PRO A 74 -5.13 -1.41 -2.14
CA PRO A 74 -4.71 -0.03 -1.97
C PRO A 74 -4.33 0.26 -0.52
N ILE A 75 -3.42 1.20 -0.35
CA ILE A 75 -3.05 1.73 0.96
C ILE A 75 -4.16 2.68 1.41
N THR A 76 -4.79 2.39 2.54
CA THR A 76 -5.77 3.26 3.18
C THR A 76 -5.39 3.53 4.63
N GLU A 77 -5.98 4.55 5.24
CA GLU A 77 -5.63 4.95 6.60
C GLU A 77 -6.03 3.90 7.64
N GLU A 78 -7.06 3.10 7.35
CA GLU A 78 -7.52 2.01 8.20
C GLU A 78 -6.41 0.99 8.48
N TRP A 79 -5.57 0.67 7.49
CA TRP A 79 -4.43 -0.22 7.67
C TRP A 79 -3.45 0.26 8.73
N PHE A 80 -3.29 1.57 8.87
CA PHE A 80 -2.40 2.15 9.88
C PHE A 80 -3.09 2.25 11.24
N LYS A 81 -4.33 2.70 11.28
CA LYS A 81 -5.11 2.87 12.52
C LYS A 81 -5.35 1.56 13.25
N GLU A 82 -5.64 0.50 12.49
CA GLU A 82 -5.95 -0.80 13.07
C GLU A 82 -4.72 -1.69 13.30
N ASN A 83 -3.53 -1.15 13.00
CA ASN A 83 -2.24 -1.78 13.30
C ASN A 83 -1.35 -0.95 14.25
N PRO A 84 -1.85 -0.53 15.43
CA PRO A 84 -1.11 0.33 16.35
C PRO A 84 0.13 -0.35 16.95
N GLN A 85 0.23 -1.68 16.87
CA GLN A 85 1.41 -2.44 17.27
C GLN A 85 2.61 -2.20 16.32
N VAL A 86 2.34 -1.77 15.08
CA VAL A 86 3.36 -1.46 14.07
C VAL A 86 3.51 0.04 13.91
N PHE A 87 2.40 0.77 13.80
CA PHE A 87 2.38 2.17 13.44
C PHE A 87 1.97 3.09 14.57
N THR A 88 2.61 4.23 14.64
CA THR A 88 2.22 5.34 15.52
C THR A 88 1.94 6.57 14.67
N PRO A 89 0.83 7.29 14.88
CA PRO A 89 0.57 8.54 14.18
C PRO A 89 1.73 9.53 14.35
N SER A 90 2.01 10.31 13.32
CA SER A 90 3.07 11.31 13.32
C SER A 90 2.60 12.57 12.59
N ASP A 91 3.02 13.72 13.08
CA ASP A 91 2.83 15.04 12.46
C ASP A 91 4.16 15.78 12.27
N ASP A 92 5.26 15.06 12.44
CA ASP A 92 6.61 15.63 12.47
C ASP A 92 7.09 16.13 11.11
N MET A 93 6.52 15.62 10.02
CA MET A 93 6.86 16.04 8.67
C MET A 93 5.88 17.10 8.17
N LYS A 94 6.46 18.13 7.57
CA LYS A 94 5.68 19.15 6.85
C LYS A 94 5.95 19.03 5.37
N PRO A 95 4.93 19.22 4.50
CA PRO A 95 5.15 19.29 3.07
C PRO A 95 6.18 20.40 2.77
N LEU A 96 7.01 20.18 1.78
CA LEU A 96 7.82 21.25 1.23
C LEU A 96 6.89 22.29 0.57
N GLU A 97 7.31 23.55 0.58
CA GLU A 97 6.57 24.62 -0.07
C GLU A 97 6.32 24.28 -1.55
N GLY A 98 5.08 24.35 -1.98
CA GLY A 98 4.66 23.98 -3.34
C GLY A 98 4.30 22.50 -3.53
N ASN A 99 4.49 21.64 -2.54
CA ASN A 99 4.05 20.24 -2.61
C ASN A 99 2.65 20.05 -2.02
N PRO A 100 1.90 19.03 -2.45
CA PRO A 100 0.61 18.71 -1.87
C PRO A 100 0.75 18.37 -0.37
N SER A 101 -0.27 18.68 0.39
CA SER A 101 -0.34 18.31 1.81
C SER A 101 -0.44 16.80 1.94
N PHE A 102 0.18 16.25 2.98
CA PHE A 102 0.00 14.84 3.32
C PHE A 102 -1.44 14.60 3.78
N SER A 103 -2.04 13.51 3.34
CA SER A 103 -3.35 13.11 3.84
C SER A 103 -3.24 12.55 5.26
N TYR A 104 -2.22 11.71 5.48
CA TYR A 104 -1.90 11.18 6.80
C TYR A 104 -0.44 10.75 6.88
N GLN A 105 0.07 10.66 8.10
CA GLN A 105 1.46 10.30 8.39
C GLN A 105 1.53 9.33 9.56
N TYR A 106 2.42 8.38 9.44
CA TYR A 106 2.73 7.41 10.48
C TYR A 106 4.22 7.18 10.61
N LYS A 107 4.63 6.66 11.76
CA LYS A 107 5.99 6.21 12.00
C LYS A 107 6.00 4.78 12.49
N PHE A 108 7.09 4.09 12.23
CA PHE A 108 7.36 2.77 12.77
C PHE A 108 8.86 2.55 12.97
N THR A 109 9.20 1.61 13.83
CA THR A 109 10.60 1.27 14.12
C THR A 109 10.95 -0.07 13.48
N ALA A 110 11.95 -0.08 12.62
CA ALA A 110 12.51 -1.30 12.09
C ALA A 110 13.32 -2.02 13.16
N LYS A 111 12.85 -3.18 13.61
CA LYS A 111 13.52 -3.96 14.67
C LYS A 111 14.93 -4.40 14.26
N ARG A 112 15.12 -4.78 12.97
CA ARG A 112 16.42 -5.25 12.47
C ARG A 112 17.47 -4.16 12.35
N PHE A 113 17.05 -2.94 12.07
CA PHE A 113 17.99 -1.84 11.77
C PHE A 113 18.07 -0.81 12.89
N SER A 114 17.24 -0.95 13.93
CA SER A 114 17.12 0.03 15.02
C SER A 114 16.94 1.46 14.50
N CYS A 115 16.20 1.59 13.39
CA CYS A 115 15.98 2.82 12.67
C CYS A 115 14.49 3.15 12.69
N GLU A 116 14.17 4.43 12.89
CA GLU A 116 12.80 4.91 12.76
C GLU A 116 12.54 5.33 11.31
N TYR A 117 11.40 4.90 10.79
CA TYR A 117 10.90 5.27 9.48
C TYR A 117 9.65 6.13 9.60
N ARG A 118 9.50 7.04 8.66
CA ARG A 118 8.26 7.80 8.42
C ARG A 118 7.61 7.29 7.16
N ILE A 119 6.33 7.10 7.23
CA ILE A 119 5.49 6.87 6.06
C ILE A 119 4.53 8.05 5.91
N VAL A 120 4.52 8.65 4.75
CA VAL A 120 3.61 9.73 4.39
C VAL A 120 2.75 9.27 3.23
N VAL A 121 1.46 9.51 3.33
CA VAL A 121 0.51 9.10 2.32
C VAL A 121 -0.19 10.33 1.76
N TYR A 122 -0.20 10.42 0.45
CA TYR A 122 -0.92 11.40 -0.33
C TYR A 122 -2.14 10.72 -0.92
N GLU A 123 -3.29 11.24 -0.65
CA GLU A 123 -4.53 10.84 -1.30
C GLU A 123 -4.99 11.98 -2.20
N LEU A 124 -5.11 11.68 -3.47
CA LEU A 124 -5.48 12.63 -4.50
C LEU A 124 -6.81 12.17 -5.08
N TYR A 125 -7.73 13.09 -5.12
CA TYR A 125 -9.02 12.87 -5.75
C TYR A 125 -8.96 13.46 -7.16
N TYR A 126 -9.56 12.78 -8.12
CA TYR A 126 -9.67 13.21 -9.51
C TYR A 126 -11.06 12.91 -10.03
N GLU A 127 -11.58 13.78 -10.87
CA GLU A 127 -12.91 13.63 -11.44
C GLU A 127 -12.89 12.79 -12.72
N ASP A 128 -11.79 12.89 -13.46
CA ASP A 128 -11.59 12.18 -14.72
C ASP A 128 -10.11 11.88 -14.99
N GLU A 129 -9.85 11.13 -16.07
CA GLU A 129 -8.50 10.74 -16.49
C GLU A 129 -7.63 11.96 -16.87
N GLU A 130 -8.22 13.04 -17.39
CA GLU A 130 -7.46 14.23 -17.78
C GLU A 130 -6.93 14.95 -16.55
N GLU A 131 -7.73 15.09 -15.51
CA GLU A 131 -7.31 15.64 -14.23
C GLU A 131 -6.22 14.77 -13.59
N TYR A 132 -6.40 13.46 -13.61
CA TYR A 132 -5.39 12.53 -13.13
C TYR A 132 -4.05 12.69 -13.85
N GLN A 133 -4.06 12.74 -15.19
CA GLN A 133 -2.87 12.97 -16.00
C GLN A 133 -2.24 14.34 -15.74
N ARG A 134 -3.03 15.35 -15.43
CA ARG A 134 -2.55 16.67 -14.99
C ARG A 134 -1.80 16.58 -13.68
N LEU A 135 -2.39 15.93 -12.67
CA LEU A 135 -1.76 15.70 -11.37
C LEU A 135 -0.42 14.95 -11.51
N CYS A 136 -0.38 13.93 -12.36
CA CYS A 136 0.86 13.20 -12.66
C CYS A 136 1.94 14.11 -13.29
N ARG A 137 1.56 15.05 -14.15
CA ARG A 137 2.51 15.98 -14.81
C ARG A 137 3.03 17.07 -13.87
N GLU A 138 2.23 17.48 -12.89
CA GLU A 138 2.57 18.57 -11.95
C GLU A 138 3.57 18.18 -10.85
N GLY A 139 4.22 17.03 -10.97
CA GLY A 139 5.28 16.61 -10.03
C GLY A 139 4.99 15.31 -9.30
N LEU A 140 3.85 14.71 -9.57
CA LEU A 140 3.51 13.39 -9.06
C LEU A 140 3.99 12.30 -10.03
N ASN A 141 5.24 12.40 -10.47
CA ASN A 141 5.92 11.39 -11.30
C ASN A 141 6.13 10.07 -10.54
N TYR A 142 5.15 9.67 -9.74
CA TYR A 142 5.23 8.54 -8.87
C TYR A 142 4.24 7.48 -9.32
N PHE A 143 4.63 6.24 -9.16
CA PHE A 143 3.69 5.14 -9.29
C PHE A 143 2.58 5.37 -8.28
N THR A 144 1.35 5.39 -8.76
CA THR A 144 0.17 5.56 -7.93
C THR A 144 -0.71 4.33 -8.05
N CYS A 145 -1.29 3.91 -6.95
CA CYS A 145 -2.38 2.96 -6.98
C CYS A 145 -3.67 3.72 -7.29
N LEU A 146 -4.31 3.38 -8.40
CA LEU A 146 -5.56 3.99 -8.82
C LEU A 146 -6.74 3.17 -8.31
N ASP A 147 -7.61 3.79 -7.57
CA ASP A 147 -8.96 3.28 -7.29
C ASP A 147 -9.95 4.00 -8.20
N GLU A 148 -10.12 3.49 -9.42
CA GLU A 148 -11.02 4.06 -10.42
C GLU A 148 -12.47 4.15 -9.93
N SER A 149 -12.89 3.28 -8.99
CA SER A 149 -14.23 3.29 -8.44
C SER A 149 -14.51 4.49 -7.53
N ARG A 150 -13.44 5.07 -6.96
CA ARG A 150 -13.52 6.19 -6.03
C ARG A 150 -12.95 7.50 -6.59
N GLY A 151 -12.44 7.48 -7.83
CA GLY A 151 -11.73 8.64 -8.39
C GLY A 151 -10.56 9.07 -7.51
N LYS A 152 -9.80 8.10 -7.00
CA LYS A 152 -8.76 8.35 -6.00
C LYS A 152 -7.44 7.70 -6.40
N ALA A 153 -6.36 8.47 -6.30
CA ALA A 153 -5.01 7.98 -6.43
C ALA A 153 -4.30 8.05 -5.07
N THR A 154 -3.61 6.98 -4.69
CA THR A 154 -2.86 6.94 -3.43
C THR A 154 -1.39 6.73 -3.70
N ILE A 155 -0.56 7.56 -3.08
CA ILE A 155 0.90 7.47 -3.12
C ILE A 155 1.39 7.38 -1.68
N ALA A 156 2.18 6.37 -1.38
CA ALA A 156 2.87 6.28 -0.10
C ALA A 156 4.39 6.39 -0.30
N GLN A 157 5.04 7.12 0.57
CA GLN A 157 6.49 7.27 0.61
C GLN A 157 7.01 6.90 1.98
N ILE A 158 8.00 6.01 2.03
CA ILE A 158 8.72 5.67 3.25
C ILE A 158 10.09 6.32 3.21
N ALA A 159 10.43 7.05 4.26
CA ALA A 159 11.74 7.64 4.45
C ALA A 159 12.36 7.17 5.77
N ALA A 160 13.63 6.76 5.71
CA ALA A 160 14.43 6.56 6.91
C ALA A 160 14.76 7.92 7.52
N MET A 161 14.58 8.06 8.83
CA MET A 161 14.83 9.30 9.55
C MET A 161 16.12 9.16 10.37
N ASN A 162 17.18 9.77 9.88
CA ASN A 162 18.42 9.84 10.67
C ASN A 162 18.48 11.17 11.43
N PRO A 163 18.79 11.13 12.73
CA PRO A 163 19.05 12.35 13.48
C PRO A 163 20.31 13.02 12.95
N VAL A 164 20.18 14.22 12.39
CA VAL A 164 21.30 14.97 11.77
C VAL A 164 22.07 15.79 12.79
N SER A 165 21.47 16.18 13.91
CA SER A 165 22.18 16.82 15.01
C SER A 165 21.42 16.69 16.33
N LYS A 166 22.18 16.57 17.44
CA LYS A 166 21.68 16.77 18.79
C LYS A 166 22.02 18.20 19.21
N ILE A 167 21.20 19.15 18.80
CA ILE A 167 21.17 20.45 19.48
C ILE A 167 20.26 20.26 20.68
N PRO A 168 20.67 20.61 21.92
CA PRO A 168 19.80 20.51 23.08
C PRO A 168 18.45 21.17 22.81
N GLY A 169 17.36 20.38 22.83
CA GLY A 169 16.01 20.84 22.59
C GLY A 169 15.53 20.82 21.12
N ARG A 170 16.35 20.39 20.13
CA ARG A 170 15.91 20.22 18.74
C ARG A 170 16.56 19.01 18.09
N TYR A 171 15.76 18.09 17.65
CA TYR A 171 16.18 17.02 16.73
C TYR A 171 15.79 17.45 15.31
N ILE A 172 16.79 17.64 14.45
CA ILE A 172 16.56 17.82 13.02
C ILE A 172 16.80 16.46 12.38
N CYS A 173 15.73 15.83 11.90
CA CYS A 173 15.83 14.61 11.13
C CYS A 173 15.80 14.95 9.64
N LYS A 174 16.73 14.39 8.87
CA LYS A 174 16.67 14.43 7.40
C LYS A 174 16.29 13.04 6.88
N PRO A 175 15.40 12.95 5.90
CA PRO A 175 15.15 11.69 5.23
C PRO A 175 16.41 11.25 4.49
N THR A 176 16.82 10.00 4.71
CA THR A 176 17.97 9.38 4.01
C THR A 176 17.47 8.24 3.14
N GLY A 177 17.04 8.55 1.99
CA GLY A 177 16.41 7.62 1.06
C GLY A 177 14.89 7.62 1.21
N VAL A 178 14.24 7.69 0.08
CA VAL A 178 12.79 7.61 -0.02
C VAL A 178 12.46 6.40 -0.88
N MET A 179 11.66 5.51 -0.34
CA MET A 179 11.10 4.39 -1.08
C MET A 179 9.61 4.66 -1.28
N GLN A 180 9.14 4.37 -2.46
CA GLN A 180 7.72 4.41 -2.77
C GLN A 180 7.10 3.03 -2.59
N ILE A 181 5.90 3.01 -2.09
CA ILE A 181 5.05 1.85 -1.98
C ILE A 181 3.72 2.14 -2.67
N VAL A 182 3.25 1.20 -3.43
CA VAL A 182 2.04 1.34 -4.25
C VAL A 182 0.86 0.64 -3.61
N SER A 183 1.12 -0.42 -2.85
CA SER A 183 0.09 -1.31 -2.34
C SER A 183 0.43 -1.86 -0.95
N ILE A 184 -0.54 -2.53 -0.35
CA ILE A 184 -0.37 -3.16 0.95
C ILE A 184 0.65 -4.31 0.89
N HIS A 185 0.72 -5.09 -0.19
CA HIS A 185 1.72 -6.15 -0.27
C HIS A 185 3.15 -5.59 -0.30
N ASP A 186 3.41 -4.48 -1.01
CA ASP A 186 4.70 -3.79 -0.97
C ASP A 186 5.05 -3.35 0.45
N LEU A 187 4.05 -2.82 1.18
CA LEU A 187 4.22 -2.44 2.57
C LEU A 187 4.54 -3.65 3.44
N GLN A 188 3.85 -4.78 3.25
CA GLN A 188 4.11 -6.03 3.96
C GLN A 188 5.55 -6.51 3.72
N HIS A 189 6.03 -6.51 2.46
CA HIS A 189 7.40 -6.89 2.12
C HIS A 189 8.41 -6.00 2.84
N PHE A 190 8.18 -4.70 2.84
CA PHE A 190 9.08 -3.78 3.53
C PHE A 190 9.07 -3.99 5.05
N LEU A 191 7.91 -4.18 5.66
CA LEU A 191 7.78 -4.44 7.09
C LEU A 191 8.46 -5.75 7.51
N ARG A 192 8.32 -6.82 6.71
CA ARG A 192 9.02 -8.10 6.93
C ARG A 192 10.54 -7.93 6.85
N LEU A 193 11.01 -7.17 5.86
CA LEU A 193 12.43 -6.84 5.74
C LEU A 193 12.94 -6.09 6.97
N CYS A 194 12.14 -5.20 7.53
CA CYS A 194 12.43 -4.44 8.75
C CYS A 194 12.32 -5.27 10.03
N GLY A 195 11.77 -6.49 9.96
CA GLY A 195 11.50 -7.34 11.13
C GLY A 195 10.35 -6.84 11.99
N CYS A 196 9.41 -6.13 11.39
CA CYS A 196 8.16 -5.72 12.03
C CYS A 196 7.18 -6.88 12.14
N GLU A 197 6.12 -6.67 12.92
CA GLU A 197 5.01 -7.63 13.00
C GLU A 197 4.18 -7.60 11.72
N GLU A 198 3.53 -8.73 11.40
CA GLU A 198 2.60 -8.81 10.28
C GLU A 198 1.41 -7.88 10.49
N LEU A 199 0.91 -7.31 9.41
CA LEU A 199 -0.30 -6.51 9.43
C LEU A 199 -1.53 -7.39 9.67
N LYS A 200 -2.44 -6.88 10.50
CA LYS A 200 -3.77 -7.45 10.65
C LYS A 200 -4.72 -6.79 9.66
N VAL A 201 -5.64 -7.56 9.12
CA VAL A 201 -6.69 -7.03 8.24
C VAL A 201 -7.56 -6.05 9.05
N PRO A 202 -7.79 -4.84 8.55
CA PRO A 202 -8.74 -3.92 9.15
C PRO A 202 -10.14 -4.53 9.23
N GLN A 203 -10.79 -4.37 10.39
CA GLN A 203 -12.13 -4.90 10.64
C GLN A 203 -13.15 -4.36 9.62
N THR A 204 -12.99 -3.10 9.23
CA THR A 204 -13.83 -2.45 8.22
C THR A 204 -13.79 -3.13 6.85
N LEU A 205 -12.69 -3.83 6.53
CA LEU A 205 -12.56 -4.60 5.28
C LEU A 205 -13.14 -6.02 5.38
N LEU A 206 -13.43 -6.49 6.60
CA LEU A 206 -14.05 -7.79 6.85
C LEU A 206 -15.58 -7.71 6.91
N GLU A 207 -16.15 -6.53 7.12
CA GLU A 207 -17.58 -6.29 7.28
C GLU A 207 -18.29 -5.81 6.00
N GLY A 208 -17.56 -5.66 4.90
CA GLY A 208 -18.02 -5.10 3.61
C GLY A 208 -18.63 -6.08 2.64
#